data_c828f9bb904576b45bc6e0e8adfcf697
#
_entry.id   c828f9bb904576b45bc6e0e8adfcf697
#
_cell.length_a   1.000
_cell.length_b   1.000
_cell.length_c   1.000
_cell.angle_alpha   90.00
_cell.angle_beta   90.00
_cell.angle_gamma   90.00
#
_symmetry.space_group_name_H-M   'P 1'
#
loop_
_entity.id
_entity.type
_entity.pdbx_description
1 polymer ?
#
loop_
_entity_poly.entity_id
_entity_poly.type
_entity_poly.pdbx_seq_one_letter_code
_entity_poly.pdbx_strand_id
1 'polypeptide(L)'
;MLGKGALRLVLLCAGVGSLLGAPNVALGEEDAAFEVVDPEGIYFGKGTHPKAPGALVADDVWKEIPEYKKILADELTEDDAAYHLLMLKATERFNQALKSLAKRDSHDMLGEKGAIVAKGGGKVPDVTSEMIKLVTRS
;
A
#
# COMPACT_ATOMS: atom_id res chain seq x y z
N MET A 1 6.32 13.80 -56.13
CA MET A 1 6.44 13.68 -55.57
C MET A 1 6.34 13.85 -54.77
N LEU A 2 6.42 13.74 -54.93
CA LEU A 2 6.50 13.54 -54.06
C LEU A 2 6.10 13.69 -53.25
N GLY A 3 6.01 13.72 -53.36
CA GLY A 3 5.92 13.48 -52.57
C GLY A 3 5.41 13.60 -51.96
N LYS A 4 5.27 13.20 -52.04
CA LYS A 4 4.96 12.96 -51.31
C LYS A 4 4.84 12.78 -50.38
N GLY A 5 4.88 12.59 -50.68
CA GLY A 5 5.01 12.08 -49.76
C GLY A 5 4.88 12.37 -48.81
N ALA A 6 4.99 12.42 -49.00
CA ALA A 6 5.07 12.41 -48.07
C ALA A 6 4.53 12.61 -47.27
N LEU A 7 4.49 12.45 -47.33
CA LEU A 7 4.22 12.39 -46.48
C LEU A 7 3.81 12.24 -45.72
N ARG A 8 3.75 11.90 -46.03
CA ARG A 8 3.60 11.43 -45.19
C ARG A 8 3.60 11.47 -44.19
N LEU A 9 3.77 11.52 -44.37
CA LEU A 9 3.94 11.21 -43.34
C LEU A 9 3.50 11.49 -42.43
N VAL A 10 3.38 11.51 -42.64
CA VAL A 10 3.23 11.48 -41.78
C VAL A 10 2.70 11.52 -41.02
N LEU A 11 2.75 11.19 -41.12
CA LEU A 11 2.53 10.87 -40.40
C LEU A 11 2.26 10.83 -39.62
N LEU A 12 2.38 10.67 -39.85
CA LEU A 12 2.46 10.34 -39.11
C LEU A 12 2.21 10.61 -38.27
N CYS A 13 2.19 10.59 -38.56
CA CYS A 13 2.31 10.60 -37.80
C CYS A 13 1.92 10.72 -37.01
N ALA A 14 1.84 10.59 -37.25
CA ALA A 14 1.75 10.42 -36.57
C ALA A 14 1.39 10.50 -35.83
N GLY A 15 1.40 10.35 -35.88
CA GLY A 15 1.45 9.94 -35.28
C GLY A 15 1.08 10.17 -34.49
N VAL A 16 1.09 9.97 -34.61
CA VAL A 16 1.13 9.86 -33.86
C VAL A 16 0.69 10.05 -33.05
N GLY A 17 0.60 10.00 -33.17
CA GLY A 17 0.63 9.69 -32.52
C GLY A 17 0.20 9.77 -31.83
N SER A 18 0.14 9.53 -31.74
CA SER A 18 0.16 9.24 -31.08
C SER A 18 0.08 9.42 -30.39
N LEU A 19 0.05 9.09 -30.45
CA LEU A 19 0.32 9.02 -29.69
C LEU A 19 -0.08 9.62 -28.95
N LEU A 20 -0.28 9.44 -28.77
CA LEU A 20 -0.65 9.94 -28.13
C LEU A 20 -1.47 10.10 -27.45
N GLY A 21 -1.36 9.92 -27.65
CA GLY A 21 -1.99 9.85 -26.78
C GLY A 21 -2.93 9.65 -25.88
N ALA A 22 -3.68 9.75 -25.93
CA ALA A 22 -4.75 9.53 -25.07
C ALA A 22 -4.64 8.30 -24.25
N PRO A 23 -4.15 7.39 -24.78
CA PRO A 23 -4.07 6.11 -24.12
C PRO A 23 -3.25 6.11 -22.86
N ASN A 24 -2.79 7.23 -22.46
CA ASN A 24 -1.97 7.30 -21.26
C ASN A 24 -2.58 6.64 -20.06
N VAL A 25 -3.89 6.74 -19.93
CA VAL A 25 -4.56 6.16 -18.76
C VAL A 25 -4.48 4.65 -18.77
N ALA A 26 -4.85 4.05 -19.87
CA ALA A 26 -4.83 2.60 -19.97
C ALA A 26 -3.41 2.08 -19.85
N LEU A 27 -2.47 2.76 -20.47
CA LEU A 27 -1.08 2.35 -20.39
C LEU A 27 -0.54 2.43 -18.97
N GLY A 28 -1.03 3.38 -18.20
CA GLY A 28 -0.62 3.53 -16.81
C GLY A 28 -0.88 2.30 -15.97
N GLU A 29 -1.99 1.63 -16.20
CA GLU A 29 -2.31 0.44 -15.43
C GLU A 29 -1.41 -0.74 -15.83
N GLU A 30 -1.16 -0.91 -17.09
CA GLU A 30 -0.30 -1.99 -17.57
C GLU A 30 1.15 -1.81 -17.13
N ASP A 31 1.56 -0.56 -17.03
CA ASP A 31 2.93 -0.23 -16.67
C ASP A 31 3.09 0.08 -15.18
N ALA A 32 2.05 -0.18 -14.38
CA ALA A 32 2.13 0.12 -12.95
C ALA A 32 3.25 -0.66 -12.29
N ALA A 33 4.01 0.01 -11.43
CA ALA A 33 5.16 -0.58 -10.76
C ALA A 33 4.74 -1.58 -9.66
N PHE A 34 3.53 -1.43 -9.13
CA PHE A 34 3.06 -2.25 -8.02
C PHE A 34 1.67 -2.77 -8.29
N GLU A 35 1.36 -3.93 -7.71
CA GLU A 35 0.07 -4.55 -7.89
C GLU A 35 -0.36 -5.25 -6.61
N VAL A 36 -1.64 -5.13 -6.28
CA VAL A 36 -2.22 -5.83 -5.14
C VAL A 36 -2.59 -7.24 -5.60
N VAL A 37 -1.99 -8.24 -4.97
CA VAL A 37 -2.29 -9.64 -5.27
C VAL A 37 -3.14 -10.28 -4.19
N ASP A 38 -3.24 -9.65 -3.01
CA ASP A 38 -4.07 -10.12 -1.92
C ASP A 38 -4.82 -8.94 -1.33
N PRO A 39 -6.04 -8.67 -1.81
CA PRO A 39 -6.80 -7.52 -1.30
C PRO A 39 -7.13 -7.60 0.19
N GLU A 40 -7.21 -8.81 0.74
CA GLU A 40 -7.54 -8.97 2.16
C GLU A 40 -6.38 -8.58 3.06
N GLY A 41 -5.19 -8.52 2.51
CA GLY A 41 -4.02 -8.10 3.26
C GLY A 41 -3.81 -6.58 3.27
N ILE A 42 -4.73 -5.81 2.73
CA ILE A 42 -4.57 -4.35 2.67
C ILE A 42 -5.19 -3.71 3.90
N TYR A 43 -4.39 -2.93 4.61
CA TYR A 43 -4.83 -2.27 5.84
C TYR A 43 -5.19 -0.80 5.63
N PHE A 44 -4.61 -0.17 4.62
CA PHE A 44 -4.84 1.25 4.34
C PHE A 44 -4.76 1.46 2.83
N GLY A 45 -5.68 2.26 2.30
CA GLY A 45 -5.68 2.60 0.88
C GLY A 45 -6.67 1.78 0.09
N LYS A 46 -6.82 2.15 -1.17
CA LYS A 46 -7.79 1.52 -2.07
C LYS A 46 -7.19 1.30 -3.44
N GLY A 47 -7.77 0.40 -4.18
CA GLY A 47 -7.36 0.15 -5.56
C GLY A 47 -6.46 -1.05 -5.68
N THR A 48 -5.96 -1.28 -6.88
CA THR A 48 -5.16 -2.45 -7.19
C THR A 48 -3.75 -2.13 -7.65
N HIS A 49 -3.47 -0.85 -7.93
CA HIS A 49 -2.18 -0.42 -8.45
C HIS A 49 -1.68 0.80 -7.69
N PRO A 50 -1.18 0.61 -6.46
CA PRO A 50 -0.67 1.74 -5.69
C PRO A 50 0.61 2.30 -6.31
N LYS A 51 0.85 3.59 -6.05
CA LYS A 51 2.04 4.25 -6.57
C LYS A 51 3.16 4.30 -5.55
N ALA A 52 2.80 4.38 -4.28
CA ALA A 52 3.79 4.48 -3.21
C ALA A 52 3.38 3.58 -2.03
N PRO A 53 3.33 2.27 -2.24
CA PRO A 53 2.89 1.36 -1.18
C PRO A 53 3.96 1.13 -0.14
N GLY A 54 3.52 0.64 1.01
CA GLY A 54 4.41 0.13 2.05
C GLY A 54 3.90 -1.22 2.52
N ALA A 55 4.79 -2.06 2.99
CA ALA A 55 4.46 -3.40 3.47
C ALA A 55 4.87 -3.54 4.93
N LEU A 56 4.08 -4.28 5.68
CA LEU A 56 4.41 -4.53 7.08
C LEU A 56 4.00 -5.95 7.46
N VAL A 57 4.62 -6.45 8.53
CA VAL A 57 4.24 -7.72 9.12
C VAL A 57 3.36 -7.37 10.32
N ALA A 58 2.06 -7.53 10.16
CA ALA A 58 1.11 -7.12 11.19
C ALA A 58 1.33 -7.81 12.51
N ASP A 59 1.64 -9.11 12.48
CA ASP A 59 1.88 -9.87 13.71
C ASP A 59 3.00 -9.25 14.55
N ASP A 60 4.07 -8.80 13.90
CA ASP A 60 5.20 -8.20 14.60
C ASP A 60 4.81 -6.86 15.23
N VAL A 61 3.95 -6.11 14.56
CA VAL A 61 3.47 -4.83 15.08
C VAL A 61 2.53 -5.06 16.26
N TRP A 62 1.58 -6.01 16.11
CA TRP A 62 0.61 -6.29 17.17
C TRP A 62 1.30 -6.71 18.47
N LYS A 63 2.33 -7.53 18.37
CA LYS A 63 3.08 -8.00 19.54
C LYS A 63 3.68 -6.84 20.35
N GLU A 64 3.89 -5.71 19.72
CA GLU A 64 4.50 -4.54 20.36
C GLU A 64 3.48 -3.52 20.86
N ILE A 65 2.19 -3.72 20.56
CA ILE A 65 1.14 -2.81 21.04
C ILE A 65 0.95 -3.02 22.55
N PRO A 66 1.07 -1.97 23.37
CA PRO A 66 1.00 -2.13 24.84
C PRO A 66 -0.28 -2.81 25.31
N GLU A 67 -1.42 -2.44 24.74
CA GLU A 67 -2.71 -3.05 25.11
C GLU A 67 -2.74 -4.54 24.79
N TYR A 68 -2.17 -4.91 23.66
CA TYR A 68 -2.14 -6.32 23.27
C TYR A 68 -1.18 -7.11 24.15
N LYS A 69 -0.05 -6.50 24.52
CA LYS A 69 0.89 -7.13 25.44
C LYS A 69 0.22 -7.41 26.80
N LYS A 70 -0.64 -6.50 27.23
CA LYS A 70 -1.35 -6.70 28.48
C LYS A 70 -2.35 -7.87 28.39
N ILE A 71 -3.02 -8.01 27.24
CA ILE A 71 -3.92 -9.13 27.01
C ILE A 71 -3.15 -10.46 27.16
N LEU A 72 -1.98 -10.53 26.55
CA LEU A 72 -1.16 -11.73 26.60
C LEU A 72 -0.62 -11.98 28.00
N ALA A 73 -0.14 -10.95 28.66
CA ALA A 73 0.45 -11.07 30.00
C ALA A 73 -0.59 -11.51 31.04
N ASP A 74 -1.81 -11.01 30.94
CA ASP A 74 -2.88 -11.31 31.87
C ASP A 74 -3.71 -12.53 31.42
N GLU A 75 -3.33 -13.14 30.29
CA GLU A 75 -4.00 -14.31 29.71
C GLU A 75 -5.51 -14.10 29.56
N LEU A 76 -5.88 -12.90 29.12
CA LEU A 76 -7.29 -12.56 28.91
C LEU A 76 -7.85 -13.26 27.69
N THR A 77 -9.12 -13.63 27.77
CA THR A 77 -9.82 -14.29 26.67
C THR A 77 -11.05 -13.51 26.27
N GLU A 78 -11.70 -13.97 25.20
CA GLU A 78 -12.89 -13.30 24.68
C GLU A 78 -14.04 -13.29 25.68
N ASP A 79 -13.95 -14.11 26.72
CA ASP A 79 -14.96 -14.08 27.78
C ASP A 79 -14.75 -12.96 28.78
N ASP A 80 -13.61 -12.30 28.72
CA ASP A 80 -13.29 -11.23 29.66
C ASP A 80 -13.67 -9.86 29.08
N ALA A 81 -14.38 -9.05 29.87
CA ALA A 81 -14.72 -7.69 29.46
C ALA A 81 -13.45 -6.87 29.18
N ALA A 82 -12.41 -7.10 29.99
CA ALA A 82 -11.14 -6.37 29.82
C ALA A 82 -10.49 -6.69 28.46
N TYR A 83 -10.65 -7.93 27.97
CA TYR A 83 -10.13 -8.32 26.67
C TYR A 83 -10.71 -7.41 25.57
N HIS A 84 -12.03 -7.28 25.56
CA HIS A 84 -12.70 -6.50 24.50
C HIS A 84 -12.28 -5.03 24.54
N LEU A 85 -12.17 -4.47 25.74
CA LEU A 85 -11.77 -3.08 25.88
C LEU A 85 -10.34 -2.87 25.39
N LEU A 86 -9.44 -3.77 25.77
CA LEU A 86 -8.04 -3.66 25.36
C LEU A 86 -7.87 -3.90 23.86
N MET A 87 -8.64 -4.85 23.31
CA MET A 87 -8.60 -5.09 21.86
C MET A 87 -9.09 -3.87 21.08
N LEU A 88 -10.13 -3.22 21.58
CA LEU A 88 -10.61 -1.99 20.94
C LEU A 88 -9.52 -0.92 20.93
N LYS A 89 -8.88 -0.72 22.08
CA LYS A 89 -7.82 0.29 22.18
C LYS A 89 -6.61 -0.08 21.32
N ALA A 90 -6.25 -1.36 21.28
CA ALA A 90 -5.15 -1.82 20.45
C ALA A 90 -5.44 -1.59 18.97
N THR A 91 -6.68 -1.89 18.56
CA THR A 91 -7.10 -1.68 17.16
C THR A 91 -7.05 -0.19 16.80
N GLU A 92 -7.52 0.67 17.70
CA GLU A 92 -7.48 2.11 17.47
C GLU A 92 -6.03 2.59 17.31
N ARG A 93 -5.15 2.11 18.19
CA ARG A 93 -3.73 2.48 18.14
C ARG A 93 -3.10 2.03 16.82
N PHE A 94 -3.39 0.80 16.40
CA PHE A 94 -2.89 0.27 15.14
C PHE A 94 -3.38 1.12 13.96
N ASN A 95 -4.67 1.43 13.92
CA ASN A 95 -5.25 2.22 12.84
C ASN A 95 -4.70 3.64 12.80
N GLN A 96 -4.51 4.25 13.96
CA GLN A 96 -3.92 5.58 14.03
C GLN A 96 -2.48 5.58 13.53
N ALA A 97 -1.74 4.54 13.87
CA ALA A 97 -0.36 4.39 13.40
C ALA A 97 -0.31 4.25 11.88
N LEU A 98 -1.24 3.46 11.31
CA LEU A 98 -1.32 3.33 9.84
C LEU A 98 -1.54 4.68 9.18
N LYS A 99 -2.51 5.44 9.67
CA LYS A 99 -2.82 6.76 9.10
C LYS A 99 -1.66 7.72 9.24
N SER A 100 -1.03 7.72 10.41
CA SER A 100 0.11 8.61 10.66
C SER A 100 1.28 8.27 9.76
N LEU A 101 1.56 6.98 9.59
CA LEU A 101 2.66 6.54 8.75
C LEU A 101 2.39 6.88 7.28
N ALA A 102 1.19 6.59 6.82
CA ALA A 102 0.81 6.87 5.44
C ALA A 102 0.96 8.36 5.12
N LYS A 103 0.51 9.19 6.05
CA LYS A 103 0.58 10.63 5.85
C LYS A 103 2.02 11.14 5.91
N ARG A 104 2.78 10.68 6.90
CA ARG A 104 4.15 11.15 7.09
C ARG A 104 5.05 10.80 5.91
N ASP A 105 4.95 9.56 5.45
CA ASP A 105 5.83 9.05 4.40
C ASP A 105 5.17 9.00 3.03
N SER A 106 3.99 9.60 2.90
CA SER A 106 3.26 9.72 1.63
C SER A 106 2.96 8.37 0.98
N HIS A 107 2.61 7.38 1.79
CA HIS A 107 2.15 6.10 1.25
C HIS A 107 0.69 6.22 0.84
N ASP A 108 0.36 5.69 -0.34
CA ASP A 108 -1.03 5.63 -0.78
C ASP A 108 -1.67 4.29 -0.43
N MET A 109 -0.87 3.33 0.01
CA MET A 109 -1.39 2.03 0.41
C MET A 109 -0.42 1.37 1.40
N LEU A 110 -0.97 0.69 2.39
CA LEU A 110 -0.19 -0.10 3.34
C LEU A 110 -0.86 -1.47 3.46
N GLY A 111 -0.09 -2.52 3.34
CA GLY A 111 -0.63 -3.87 3.41
C GLY A 111 0.34 -4.86 4.03
N GLU A 112 -0.15 -6.07 4.22
CA GLU A 112 0.67 -7.14 4.73
C GLU A 112 1.80 -7.46 3.74
N LYS A 113 2.95 -7.84 4.27
CA LYS A 113 4.08 -8.20 3.43
C LYS A 113 3.68 -9.35 2.51
N GLY A 114 3.82 -9.14 1.21
CA GLY A 114 3.42 -10.11 0.22
C GLY A 114 2.07 -9.82 -0.42
N ALA A 115 1.25 -8.94 0.18
CA ALA A 115 -0.05 -8.60 -0.39
C ALA A 115 0.08 -7.64 -1.57
N ILE A 116 1.16 -6.88 -1.62
CA ILE A 116 1.48 -5.97 -2.72
C ILE A 116 2.81 -6.41 -3.28
N VAL A 117 2.88 -6.56 -4.57
CA VAL A 117 4.13 -6.98 -5.23
C VAL A 117 4.65 -5.89 -6.14
N ALA A 118 5.96 -5.82 -6.27
CA ALA A 118 6.61 -4.91 -7.19
C ALA A 118 6.87 -5.64 -8.49
N LYS A 119 6.62 -4.96 -9.59
CA LYS A 119 6.91 -5.49 -10.91
C LYS A 119 8.28 -4.96 -11.35
N GLY A 120 8.91 -5.67 -12.24
CA GLY A 120 10.12 -5.18 -12.85
C GLY A 120 11.32 -5.08 -11.92
N GLY A 121 11.37 -5.91 -10.88
CA GLY A 121 12.55 -5.95 -10.03
C GLY A 121 12.57 -4.96 -8.88
N GLY A 122 11.52 -4.16 -8.74
CA GLY A 122 11.43 -3.23 -7.61
C GLY A 122 11.08 -3.95 -6.32
N LYS A 123 10.98 -3.18 -5.25
CA LYS A 123 10.60 -3.71 -3.95
C LYS A 123 9.59 -2.79 -3.29
N VAL A 124 8.69 -3.39 -2.51
CA VAL A 124 7.78 -2.63 -1.66
C VAL A 124 8.53 -2.35 -0.37
N PRO A 125 8.65 -1.08 0.05
CA PRO A 125 9.36 -0.76 1.29
C PRO A 125 8.74 -1.45 2.49
N ASP A 126 9.58 -2.00 3.37
CA ASP A 126 9.13 -2.63 4.60
C ASP A 126 9.07 -1.55 5.69
N VAL A 127 7.86 -1.29 6.19
CA VAL A 127 7.63 -0.26 7.18
C VAL A 127 7.30 -0.82 8.56
N THR A 128 7.56 -2.11 8.78
CA THR A 128 7.25 -2.77 10.05
C THR A 128 7.90 -2.04 11.23
N SER A 129 9.18 -1.70 11.13
CA SER A 129 9.88 -0.99 12.20
C SER A 129 9.26 0.37 12.50
N GLU A 130 8.86 1.09 11.46
CA GLU A 130 8.24 2.40 11.63
C GLU A 130 6.88 2.28 12.31
N MET A 131 6.12 1.27 11.94
CA MET A 131 4.84 0.99 12.59
C MET A 131 5.03 0.66 14.06
N ILE A 132 6.03 -0.16 14.38
CA ILE A 132 6.33 -0.52 15.77
C ILE A 132 6.65 0.74 16.57
N LYS A 133 7.44 1.65 16.02
CA LYS A 133 7.75 2.91 16.70
C LYS A 133 6.50 3.72 16.98
N LEU A 134 5.56 3.73 16.03
CA LEU A 134 4.33 4.51 16.20
C LEU A 134 3.38 3.90 17.22
N VAL A 135 3.22 2.57 17.22
CA VAL A 135 2.31 1.93 18.17
C VAL A 135 2.86 1.88 19.57
N THR A 136 4.17 2.01 19.76
CA THR A 136 4.78 2.01 21.08
C THR A 136 4.84 3.39 21.73
N ARG A 137 4.55 4.44 20.97
CA ARG A 137 4.45 5.78 21.55
C ARG A 137 3.23 5.89 22.43
N SER A 138 3.36 6.60 23.51
CA SER A 138 2.22 6.84 24.39
C SER A 138 1.55 8.16 24.08
#